data_932b01ec7a8dde97dc34fcf3f51db859
#
_entry.id   932b01ec7a8dde97dc34fcf3f51db859
#
_cell.length_a   1.000
_cell.length_b   1.000
_cell.length_c   1.000
_cell.angle_alpha   90.00
_cell.angle_beta   90.00
_cell.angle_gamma   90.00
#
_symmetry.space_group_name_H-M   'P 1'
#
loop_
_entity.id
_entity.type
_entity.pdbx_description
1 polymer ?
#
loop_
_entity_poly.entity_id
_entity_poly.type
_entity_poly.pdbx_seq_one_letter_code
_entity_poly.pdbx_strand_id
1 'polypeptide(L)'
;MNETLKLLKNHRSYRQYTEQPVEPEKLKAIIEAAQAAPSWVHGQQVSIIAVRSPQRRQQLAALSGNQQHVADAPVFLVFCMDFYRAKLACELEGQSFEAAADVDLLLVGAADVGIALANAVAAAESLGLGIIPIGGVRRNTGAVIELLQLPQYVFPVVGLCVGYPAGEVPQKPRLPLEAVYHEEQYDMQMSGQLAAYDQTFREFQEAQGLTARTWTSVIAHFYAANPQYGDAGRTLKQQGFTCGNL
;
A
#
# COMPACT_ATOMS: atom_id res chain seq x y z
N MET A 1 -3.72 -13.85 -24.21
CA MET A 1 -3.67 -13.26 -22.86
C MET A 1 -5.12 -13.04 -22.43
N ASN A 2 -5.52 -13.53 -21.26
CA ASN A 2 -6.89 -13.37 -20.75
C ASN A 2 -7.13 -11.97 -20.17
N GLU A 3 -8.41 -11.63 -19.88
CA GLU A 3 -8.79 -10.29 -19.42
C GLU A 3 -8.15 -9.91 -18.07
N THR A 4 -7.99 -10.87 -17.16
CA THR A 4 -7.33 -10.64 -15.87
C THR A 4 -5.87 -10.20 -16.06
N LEU A 5 -5.11 -10.88 -16.92
CA LEU A 5 -3.72 -10.50 -17.20
C LEU A 5 -3.62 -9.15 -17.92
N LYS A 6 -4.58 -8.84 -18.79
CA LYS A 6 -4.64 -7.51 -19.42
C LYS A 6 -4.86 -6.41 -18.37
N LEU A 7 -5.82 -6.63 -17.46
CA LEU A 7 -6.12 -5.71 -16.36
C LEU A 7 -4.87 -5.44 -15.51
N LEU A 8 -4.25 -6.48 -14.98
CA LEU A 8 -3.07 -6.37 -14.11
C LEU A 8 -1.89 -5.66 -14.79
N LYS A 9 -1.67 -5.93 -16.08
CA LYS A 9 -0.62 -5.27 -16.86
C LYS A 9 -0.95 -3.83 -17.22
N ASN A 10 -2.22 -3.43 -17.16
CA ASN A 10 -2.68 -2.09 -17.53
C ASN A 10 -2.79 -1.13 -16.33
N HIS A 11 -2.27 -1.49 -15.18
CA HIS A 11 -2.33 -0.67 -13.96
C HIS A 11 -1.81 0.76 -14.16
N ARG A 12 -2.57 1.74 -13.60
CA ARG A 12 -2.20 3.15 -13.51
C ARG A 12 -2.55 3.72 -12.14
N SER A 13 -1.71 4.62 -11.64
CA SER A 13 -1.99 5.33 -10.38
C SER A 13 -2.68 6.66 -10.65
N TYR A 14 -3.93 6.77 -10.26
CA TYR A 14 -4.76 7.97 -10.42
C TYR A 14 -4.66 8.88 -9.19
N ARG A 15 -4.57 10.20 -9.44
CA ARG A 15 -4.48 11.23 -8.39
C ARG A 15 -5.55 12.32 -8.53
N GLN A 16 -6.37 12.21 -9.56
CA GLN A 16 -7.49 13.11 -9.82
C GLN A 16 -8.75 12.27 -10.00
N TYR A 17 -9.80 12.65 -9.30
CA TYR A 17 -11.05 11.93 -9.26
C TYR A 17 -12.21 12.86 -9.62
N THR A 18 -13.27 12.31 -10.16
CA THR A 18 -14.53 13.01 -10.31
C THR A 18 -15.26 13.09 -8.96
N GLU A 19 -16.27 13.94 -8.87
CA GLU A 19 -17.11 14.02 -7.68
C GLU A 19 -18.10 12.84 -7.53
N GLN A 20 -18.14 11.96 -8.52
CA GLN A 20 -19.03 10.79 -8.50
C GLN A 20 -18.69 9.90 -7.30
N PRO A 21 -19.65 9.61 -6.42
CA PRO A 21 -19.44 8.71 -5.30
C PRO A 21 -19.22 7.27 -5.80
N VAL A 22 -18.40 6.52 -5.07
CA VAL A 22 -18.29 5.08 -5.27
C VAL A 22 -19.51 4.40 -4.68
N GLU A 23 -20.22 3.63 -5.48
CA GLU A 23 -21.43 2.91 -5.09
C GLU A 23 -21.13 1.91 -3.96
N PRO A 24 -22.06 1.75 -3.00
CA PRO A 24 -21.86 0.82 -1.88
C PRO A 24 -21.55 -0.61 -2.31
N GLU A 25 -22.19 -1.06 -3.38
CA GLU A 25 -22.03 -2.42 -3.93
C GLU A 25 -20.64 -2.63 -4.53
N LYS A 26 -20.11 -1.62 -5.24
CA LYS A 26 -18.72 -1.67 -5.74
C LYS A 26 -17.71 -1.67 -4.61
N LEU A 27 -17.91 -0.79 -3.62
CA LEU A 27 -17.03 -0.78 -2.45
C LEU A 27 -17.06 -2.11 -1.72
N LYS A 28 -18.25 -2.70 -1.52
CA LYS A 28 -18.40 -4.01 -0.92
C LYS A 28 -17.65 -5.08 -1.70
N ALA A 29 -17.81 -5.13 -3.02
CA ALA A 29 -17.10 -6.09 -3.88
C ALA A 29 -15.58 -5.96 -3.78
N ILE A 30 -15.04 -4.73 -3.68
CA ILE A 30 -13.61 -4.47 -3.48
C ILE A 30 -13.13 -5.04 -2.13
N ILE A 31 -13.90 -4.81 -1.05
CA ILE A 31 -13.56 -5.31 0.28
C ILE A 31 -13.66 -6.84 0.34
N GLU A 32 -14.69 -7.44 -0.26
CA GLU A 32 -14.84 -8.91 -0.35
C GLU A 32 -13.70 -9.54 -1.15
N ALA A 33 -13.24 -8.92 -2.24
CA ALA A 33 -12.07 -9.38 -2.98
C ALA A 33 -10.80 -9.32 -2.15
N ALA A 34 -10.59 -8.24 -1.38
CA ALA A 34 -9.48 -8.14 -0.44
C ALA A 34 -9.55 -9.20 0.66
N GLN A 35 -10.74 -9.45 1.20
CA GLN A 35 -10.99 -10.46 2.23
C GLN A 35 -10.73 -11.89 1.72
N ALA A 36 -10.98 -12.15 0.44
CA ALA A 36 -10.74 -13.44 -0.20
C ALA A 36 -9.24 -13.74 -0.45
N ALA A 37 -8.35 -12.82 -0.11
CA ALA A 37 -6.91 -13.03 -0.20
C ALA A 37 -6.45 -14.18 0.71
N PRO A 38 -5.47 -15.01 0.28
CA PRO A 38 -4.85 -15.95 1.18
C PRO A 38 -4.11 -15.21 2.30
N SER A 39 -4.03 -15.83 3.48
CA SER A 39 -3.27 -15.31 4.62
C SER A 39 -2.43 -16.41 5.25
N TRP A 40 -1.33 -16.02 5.88
CA TRP A 40 -0.45 -16.94 6.58
C TRP A 40 -1.22 -17.73 7.66
N VAL A 41 -1.10 -19.06 7.66
CA VAL A 41 -1.81 -20.02 8.53
C VAL A 41 -3.33 -19.78 8.65
N HIS A 42 -3.94 -19.19 7.62
CA HIS A 42 -5.34 -18.76 7.66
C HIS A 42 -5.66 -17.79 8.81
N GLY A 43 -4.67 -17.00 9.23
CA GLY A 43 -4.77 -16.09 10.37
C GLY A 43 -5.63 -14.85 10.12
N GLN A 44 -5.90 -14.53 8.85
CA GLN A 44 -6.79 -13.43 8.42
C GLN A 44 -6.46 -12.09 9.11
N GLN A 45 -5.18 -11.80 9.26
CA GLN A 45 -4.64 -10.66 10.02
C GLN A 45 -4.62 -9.35 9.23
N VAL A 46 -5.71 -9.04 8.53
CA VAL A 46 -5.90 -7.77 7.81
C VAL A 46 -7.22 -7.14 8.23
N SER A 47 -7.18 -5.85 8.58
CA SER A 47 -8.36 -5.01 8.74
C SER A 47 -8.32 -3.84 7.76
N ILE A 48 -9.49 -3.46 7.25
CA ILE A 48 -9.63 -2.37 6.29
C ILE A 48 -10.61 -1.35 6.84
N ILE A 49 -10.14 -0.11 7.02
CA ILE A 49 -10.97 0.99 7.47
C ILE A 49 -11.34 1.87 6.28
N ALA A 50 -12.62 1.95 5.94
CA ALA A 50 -13.13 2.81 4.89
C ALA A 50 -13.46 4.20 5.43
N VAL A 51 -12.74 5.23 4.98
CA VAL A 51 -12.95 6.61 5.37
C VAL A 51 -13.67 7.35 4.24
N ARG A 52 -14.94 7.67 4.46
CA ARG A 52 -15.82 8.39 3.53
C ARG A 52 -16.08 9.85 3.95
N SER A 53 -15.88 10.18 5.23
CA SER A 53 -16.03 11.55 5.74
C SER A 53 -15.00 12.48 5.08
N PRO A 54 -15.44 13.57 4.40
CA PRO A 54 -14.52 14.54 3.81
C PRO A 54 -13.56 15.14 4.84
N GLN A 55 -14.06 15.44 6.04
CA GLN A 55 -13.24 15.99 7.11
C GLN A 55 -12.13 15.02 7.54
N ARG A 56 -12.46 13.73 7.73
CA ARG A 56 -11.45 12.73 8.11
C ARG A 56 -10.45 12.48 6.99
N ARG A 57 -10.89 12.48 5.72
CA ARG A 57 -9.98 12.36 4.57
C ARG A 57 -9.02 13.54 4.51
N GLN A 58 -9.49 14.76 4.78
CA GLN A 58 -8.64 15.96 4.84
C GLN A 58 -7.58 15.83 5.94
N GLN A 59 -7.94 15.33 7.12
CA GLN A 59 -7.00 15.06 8.20
C GLN A 59 -5.97 13.99 7.78
N LEU A 60 -6.42 12.88 7.17
CA LEU A 60 -5.52 11.83 6.67
C LEU A 60 -4.61 12.32 5.56
N ALA A 61 -5.07 13.20 4.67
CA ALA A 61 -4.25 13.84 3.65
C ALA A 61 -3.08 14.62 4.28
N ALA A 62 -3.36 15.44 5.30
CA ALA A 62 -2.35 16.18 6.04
C ALA A 62 -1.36 15.25 6.74
N LEU A 63 -1.84 14.24 7.45
CA LEU A 63 -1.01 13.25 8.16
C LEU A 63 -0.17 12.39 7.21
N SER A 64 -0.65 12.18 5.98
CA SER A 64 0.03 11.40 4.94
C SER A 64 1.04 12.21 4.12
N GLY A 65 1.44 13.39 4.57
CA GLY A 65 2.41 14.26 3.91
C GLY A 65 1.77 15.23 2.93
N ASN A 66 0.62 15.78 3.28
CA ASN A 66 -0.15 16.77 2.51
C ASN A 66 -0.52 16.27 1.10
N GLN A 67 -0.92 15.01 0.99
CA GLN A 67 -1.32 14.42 -0.29
C GLN A 67 -2.78 14.74 -0.60
N GLN A 68 -3.02 15.80 -1.37
CA GLN A 68 -4.36 16.31 -1.68
C GLN A 68 -5.30 15.25 -2.26
N HIS A 69 -4.80 14.34 -3.09
CA HIS A 69 -5.61 13.26 -3.68
C HIS A 69 -6.19 12.27 -2.63
N VAL A 70 -5.70 12.25 -1.40
CA VAL A 70 -6.33 11.51 -0.28
C VAL A 70 -7.60 12.21 0.18
N ALA A 71 -7.61 13.53 0.20
CA ALA A 71 -8.81 14.32 0.52
C ALA A 71 -9.85 14.29 -0.61
N ASP A 72 -9.38 14.32 -1.86
CA ASP A 72 -10.23 14.42 -3.06
C ASP A 72 -10.89 13.07 -3.43
N ALA A 73 -10.24 11.95 -3.14
CA ALA A 73 -10.80 10.64 -3.45
C ALA A 73 -12.13 10.42 -2.71
N PRO A 74 -13.20 9.95 -3.39
CA PRO A 74 -14.50 9.68 -2.75
C PRO A 74 -14.42 8.72 -1.56
N VAL A 75 -13.48 7.76 -1.61
CA VAL A 75 -13.20 6.79 -0.55
C VAL A 75 -11.70 6.67 -0.34
N PHE A 76 -11.28 6.65 0.92
CA PHE A 76 -9.93 6.30 1.31
C PHE A 76 -9.97 5.06 2.20
N LEU A 77 -9.33 3.98 1.76
CA LEU A 77 -9.22 2.73 2.51
C LEU A 77 -7.86 2.70 3.22
N VAL A 78 -7.85 2.37 4.51
CA VAL A 78 -6.60 2.14 5.26
C VAL A 78 -6.50 0.66 5.58
N PHE A 79 -5.50 0.01 5.01
CA PHE A 79 -5.18 -1.39 5.25
C PHE A 79 -4.23 -1.50 6.42
N CYS A 80 -4.63 -2.25 7.42
CA CYS A 80 -3.88 -2.47 8.65
C CYS A 80 -3.50 -3.94 8.78
N MET A 81 -2.27 -4.22 9.21
CA MET A 81 -2.00 -5.51 9.84
C MET A 81 -2.71 -5.53 11.19
N ASP A 82 -3.40 -6.62 11.49
CA ASP A 82 -4.30 -6.73 12.62
C ASP A 82 -4.11 -8.08 13.33
N PHE A 83 -3.36 -8.05 14.41
CA PHE A 83 -3.14 -9.19 15.29
C PHE A 83 -3.98 -9.10 16.57
N TYR A 84 -4.86 -8.12 16.70
CA TYR A 84 -5.78 -8.01 17.82
C TYR A 84 -6.71 -9.23 17.92
N ARG A 85 -7.17 -9.74 16.76
CA ARG A 85 -7.97 -10.99 16.72
C ARG A 85 -7.19 -12.21 17.19
N ALA A 86 -5.90 -12.31 16.81
CA ALA A 86 -5.04 -13.39 17.28
C ALA A 86 -4.80 -13.30 18.79
N LYS A 87 -4.60 -12.11 19.32
CA LYS A 87 -4.50 -11.85 20.76
C LYS A 87 -5.79 -12.27 21.49
N LEU A 88 -6.96 -11.92 20.97
CA LEU A 88 -8.24 -12.34 21.54
C LEU A 88 -8.41 -13.85 21.50
N ALA A 89 -8.01 -14.50 20.41
CA ALA A 89 -8.05 -15.97 20.31
C ALA A 89 -7.17 -16.64 21.38
N CYS A 90 -5.96 -16.12 21.61
CA CYS A 90 -5.10 -16.61 22.70
C CYS A 90 -5.80 -16.47 24.07
N GLU A 91 -6.41 -15.33 24.35
CA GLU A 91 -7.13 -15.10 25.60
C GLU A 91 -8.30 -16.05 25.81
N LEU A 92 -9.10 -16.31 24.75
CA LEU A 92 -10.22 -17.25 24.79
C LEU A 92 -9.77 -18.69 25.10
N GLU A 93 -8.57 -19.05 24.65
CA GLU A 93 -7.98 -20.38 24.89
C GLU A 93 -7.06 -20.42 26.12
N GLY A 94 -7.02 -19.35 26.92
CA GLY A 94 -6.18 -19.26 28.14
C GLY A 94 -4.67 -19.27 27.85
N GLN A 95 -4.26 -18.79 26.66
CA GLN A 95 -2.87 -18.70 26.24
C GLN A 95 -2.36 -17.26 26.27
N SER A 96 -1.05 -17.08 26.39
CA SER A 96 -0.41 -15.77 26.20
C SER A 96 -0.19 -15.46 24.70
N PHE A 97 -0.24 -14.19 24.34
CA PHE A 97 0.08 -13.73 22.99
C PHE A 97 1.55 -13.27 22.92
N GLU A 98 2.46 -14.23 22.80
CA GLU A 98 3.92 -13.97 22.77
C GLU A 98 4.45 -13.56 21.38
N ALA A 99 3.70 -13.84 20.31
CA ALA A 99 4.14 -13.60 18.94
C ALA A 99 4.49 -12.13 18.64
N ALA A 100 3.95 -11.17 19.40
CA ALA A 100 4.26 -9.74 19.25
C ALA A 100 5.73 -9.39 19.58
N ALA A 101 6.47 -10.29 20.24
CA ALA A 101 7.89 -10.13 20.48
C ALA A 101 8.77 -10.54 19.29
N ASP A 102 8.22 -11.21 18.29
CA ASP A 102 8.92 -11.67 17.10
C ASP A 102 8.82 -10.66 15.97
N VAL A 103 9.96 -10.26 15.40
CA VAL A 103 10.01 -9.39 14.22
C VAL A 103 9.36 -10.03 12.99
N ASP A 104 9.39 -11.37 12.87
CA ASP A 104 8.78 -12.09 11.74
C ASP A 104 7.27 -11.79 11.64
N LEU A 105 6.60 -11.53 12.75
CA LEU A 105 5.19 -11.14 12.75
C LEU A 105 4.92 -9.88 11.90
N LEU A 106 5.87 -8.94 11.85
CA LEU A 106 5.75 -7.74 10.99
C LEU A 106 5.85 -8.10 9.51
N LEU A 107 6.71 -9.05 9.14
CA LEU A 107 6.85 -9.54 7.77
C LEU A 107 5.57 -10.25 7.33
N VAL A 108 5.04 -11.12 8.17
CA VAL A 108 3.77 -11.81 7.97
C VAL A 108 2.63 -10.80 7.77
N GLY A 109 2.47 -9.85 8.70
CA GLY A 109 1.41 -8.85 8.63
C GLY A 109 1.51 -7.95 7.39
N ALA A 110 2.72 -7.50 7.04
CA ALA A 110 2.95 -6.68 5.85
C ALA A 110 2.71 -7.45 4.56
N ALA A 111 3.11 -8.74 4.49
CA ALA A 111 2.85 -9.61 3.33
C ALA A 111 1.36 -9.82 3.11
N ASP A 112 0.60 -10.18 4.15
CA ASP A 112 -0.84 -10.38 4.06
C ASP A 112 -1.58 -9.12 3.65
N VAL A 113 -1.19 -7.96 4.20
CA VAL A 113 -1.74 -6.66 3.75
C VAL A 113 -1.43 -6.40 2.28
N GLY A 114 -0.22 -6.72 1.81
CA GLY A 114 0.16 -6.55 0.41
C GLY A 114 -0.69 -7.41 -0.53
N ILE A 115 -0.97 -8.67 -0.16
CA ILE A 115 -1.81 -9.59 -0.95
C ILE A 115 -3.27 -9.10 -0.98
N ALA A 116 -3.83 -8.72 0.17
CA ALA A 116 -5.19 -8.18 0.25
C ALA A 116 -5.33 -6.86 -0.54
N LEU A 117 -4.33 -5.98 -0.46
CA LEU A 117 -4.28 -4.74 -1.24
C LEU A 117 -4.26 -5.03 -2.75
N ALA A 118 -3.47 -6.01 -3.21
CA ALA A 118 -3.40 -6.38 -4.62
C ALA A 118 -4.76 -6.84 -5.15
N ASN A 119 -5.48 -7.65 -4.38
CA ASN A 119 -6.85 -8.07 -4.73
C ASN A 119 -7.82 -6.87 -4.78
N ALA A 120 -7.74 -5.94 -3.80
CA ALA A 120 -8.57 -4.73 -3.80
C ALA A 120 -8.29 -3.84 -5.03
N VAL A 121 -7.03 -3.67 -5.39
CA VAL A 121 -6.60 -2.91 -6.59
C VAL A 121 -7.19 -3.53 -7.85
N ALA A 122 -6.99 -4.84 -8.04
CA ALA A 122 -7.51 -5.56 -9.21
C ALA A 122 -9.04 -5.48 -9.30
N ALA A 123 -9.74 -5.64 -8.17
CA ALA A 123 -11.19 -5.52 -8.10
C ALA A 123 -11.66 -4.10 -8.45
N ALA A 124 -11.03 -3.06 -7.88
CA ALA A 124 -11.41 -1.67 -8.17
C ALA A 124 -11.20 -1.32 -9.65
N GLU A 125 -10.05 -1.68 -10.22
CA GLU A 125 -9.75 -1.44 -11.63
C GLU A 125 -10.69 -2.22 -12.56
N SER A 126 -11.07 -3.46 -12.21
CA SER A 126 -12.05 -4.25 -12.97
C SER A 126 -13.44 -3.63 -12.98
N LEU A 127 -13.78 -2.83 -11.98
CA LEU A 127 -15.04 -2.08 -11.86
C LEU A 127 -14.97 -0.69 -12.49
N GLY A 128 -13.89 -0.36 -13.20
CA GLY A 128 -13.68 0.94 -13.87
C GLY A 128 -13.29 2.07 -12.93
N LEU A 129 -12.82 1.76 -11.71
CA LEU A 129 -12.36 2.75 -10.74
C LEU A 129 -10.85 2.99 -10.87
N GLY A 130 -10.44 4.22 -10.64
CA GLY A 130 -9.04 4.60 -10.50
C GLY A 130 -8.57 4.49 -9.06
N ILE A 131 -7.34 4.07 -8.88
CA ILE A 131 -6.76 3.88 -7.55
C ILE A 131 -5.34 4.44 -7.44
N ILE A 132 -4.89 4.67 -6.21
CA ILE A 132 -3.48 4.85 -5.89
C ILE A 132 -3.17 4.39 -4.46
N PRO A 133 -2.18 3.50 -4.25
CA PRO A 133 -1.68 3.15 -2.93
C PRO A 133 -0.92 4.31 -2.28
N ILE A 134 -1.13 4.52 -0.97
CA ILE A 134 -0.59 5.63 -0.19
C ILE A 134 0.26 5.10 0.98
N GLY A 135 1.57 5.05 0.78
CA GLY A 135 2.52 4.73 1.87
C GLY A 135 2.61 5.84 2.92
N GLY A 136 2.19 7.06 2.58
CA GLY A 136 2.24 8.23 3.45
C GLY A 136 1.49 8.11 4.78
N VAL A 137 0.56 7.16 4.92
CA VAL A 137 -0.14 6.87 6.19
C VAL A 137 0.84 6.54 7.33
N ARG A 138 2.08 6.16 7.01
CA ARG A 138 3.13 5.89 8.00
C ARG A 138 4.02 7.09 8.34
N ARG A 139 3.76 8.28 7.79
CA ARG A 139 4.54 9.50 8.11
C ARG A 139 4.27 10.02 9.52
N ASN A 140 3.01 10.00 9.92
CA ASN A 140 2.56 10.38 11.26
C ASN A 140 1.69 9.27 11.82
N THR A 141 2.29 8.09 11.98
CA THR A 141 1.57 6.85 12.27
C THR A 141 0.78 6.93 13.56
N GLY A 142 1.36 7.51 14.62
CA GLY A 142 0.68 7.69 15.91
C GLY A 142 -0.61 8.48 15.77
N ALA A 143 -0.60 9.61 15.05
CA ALA A 143 -1.79 10.41 14.82
C ALA A 143 -2.83 9.72 13.92
N VAL A 144 -2.39 8.87 12.98
CA VAL A 144 -3.32 8.04 12.17
C VAL A 144 -3.99 6.99 13.05
N ILE A 145 -3.25 6.34 13.96
CA ILE A 145 -3.78 5.37 14.91
C ILE A 145 -4.84 6.04 15.82
N GLU A 146 -4.53 7.20 16.36
CA GLU A 146 -5.45 7.97 17.21
C GLU A 146 -6.72 8.38 16.43
N LEU A 147 -6.55 8.96 15.23
CA LEU A 147 -7.69 9.39 14.40
C LEU A 147 -8.63 8.24 14.04
N LEU A 148 -8.07 7.06 13.76
CA LEU A 148 -8.83 5.86 13.38
C LEU A 148 -9.20 4.98 14.58
N GLN A 149 -8.75 5.33 15.80
CA GLN A 149 -9.01 4.58 17.05
C GLN A 149 -8.55 3.11 16.94
N LEU A 150 -7.35 2.90 16.38
CA LEU A 150 -6.81 1.56 16.23
C LEU A 150 -6.38 0.99 17.58
N PRO A 151 -6.82 -0.23 17.94
CA PRO A 151 -6.43 -0.86 19.20
C PRO A 151 -4.97 -1.34 19.16
N GLN A 152 -4.46 -1.81 20.30
CA GLN A 152 -3.17 -2.51 20.39
C GLN A 152 -3.12 -3.67 19.38
N TYR A 153 -1.95 -3.96 18.85
CA TYR A 153 -1.68 -5.00 17.85
C TYR A 153 -2.34 -4.75 16.48
N VAL A 154 -2.82 -3.51 16.22
CA VAL A 154 -3.28 -3.08 14.89
C VAL A 154 -2.42 -1.91 14.42
N PHE A 155 -1.86 -2.01 13.21
CA PHE A 155 -0.94 -1.01 12.67
C PHE A 155 -1.26 -0.68 11.21
N PRO A 156 -1.40 0.62 10.83
CA PRO A 156 -1.71 1.01 9.45
C PRO A 156 -0.49 0.82 8.55
N VAL A 157 -0.60 -0.02 7.53
CA VAL A 157 0.49 -0.35 6.60
C VAL A 157 0.44 0.51 5.35
N VAL A 158 -0.73 0.63 4.74
CA VAL A 158 -0.90 1.35 3.47
C VAL A 158 -2.32 1.86 3.32
N GLY A 159 -2.47 3.04 2.73
CA GLY A 159 -3.77 3.55 2.28
C GLY A 159 -4.02 3.23 0.81
N LEU A 160 -5.29 3.31 0.39
CA LEU A 160 -5.71 3.21 -1.00
C LEU A 160 -6.78 4.26 -1.27
N CYS A 161 -6.49 5.23 -2.14
CA CYS A 161 -7.52 6.09 -2.69
C CYS A 161 -8.32 5.31 -3.74
N VAL A 162 -9.63 5.47 -3.73
CA VAL A 162 -10.54 4.81 -4.68
C VAL A 162 -11.58 5.81 -5.16
N GLY A 163 -11.77 5.93 -6.48
CA GLY A 163 -12.77 6.82 -7.07
C GLY A 163 -12.80 6.70 -8.58
N TYR A 164 -13.74 7.39 -9.23
CA TYR A 164 -13.77 7.48 -10.69
C TYR A 164 -12.68 8.42 -11.19
N PRO A 165 -11.82 7.99 -12.14
CA PRO A 165 -10.73 8.83 -12.64
C PRO A 165 -11.29 10.05 -13.38
N ALA A 166 -10.70 11.23 -13.14
CA ALA A 166 -11.06 12.49 -13.79
C ALA A 166 -10.42 12.68 -15.18
N GLY A 167 -9.61 11.74 -15.63
CA GLY A 167 -8.93 11.79 -16.92
C GLY A 167 -8.02 10.59 -17.13
N GLU A 168 -7.36 10.56 -18.27
CA GLU A 168 -6.39 9.52 -18.60
C GLU A 168 -5.03 9.81 -17.95
N VAL A 169 -4.36 8.74 -17.53
CA VAL A 169 -3.01 8.79 -16.96
C VAL A 169 -2.12 7.84 -17.76
N PRO A 170 -0.93 8.28 -18.20
CA PRO A 170 -0.01 7.42 -18.93
C PRO A 170 0.48 6.29 -18.04
N GLN A 171 0.66 5.12 -18.65
CA GLN A 171 1.24 3.98 -17.97
C GLN A 171 2.74 4.15 -17.82
N LYS A 172 3.23 4.12 -16.58
CA LYS A 172 4.67 4.19 -16.32
C LYS A 172 5.36 2.91 -16.78
N PRO A 173 6.53 3.02 -17.44
CA PRO A 173 7.31 1.85 -17.79
C PRO A 173 7.73 1.06 -16.55
N ARG A 174 8.08 -0.20 -16.76
CA ARG A 174 8.61 -1.10 -15.72
C ARG A 174 10.05 -1.45 -16.05
N LEU A 175 10.80 -1.84 -15.05
CA LEU A 175 12.12 -2.46 -15.25
C LEU A 175 12.00 -3.64 -16.23
N PRO A 176 13.05 -3.93 -17.02
CA PRO A 176 13.06 -5.12 -17.84
C PRO A 176 12.91 -6.38 -16.99
N LEU A 177 12.35 -7.43 -17.58
CA LEU A 177 12.00 -8.64 -16.83
C LEU A 177 13.22 -9.26 -16.15
N GLU A 178 14.36 -9.22 -16.81
CA GLU A 178 15.64 -9.77 -16.35
C GLU A 178 16.21 -9.06 -15.11
N ALA A 179 15.73 -7.85 -14.82
CA ALA A 179 16.09 -7.13 -13.60
C ALA A 179 15.17 -7.45 -12.39
N VAL A 180 14.15 -8.30 -12.60
CA VAL A 180 13.13 -8.62 -11.57
C VAL A 180 12.98 -10.12 -11.39
N TYR A 181 13.15 -10.89 -12.47
CA TYR A 181 13.02 -12.35 -12.49
C TYR A 181 14.38 -13.00 -12.65
N HIS A 182 14.72 -13.91 -11.76
CA HIS A 182 15.96 -14.67 -11.74
C HIS A 182 15.62 -16.16 -11.66
N GLU A 183 16.31 -16.99 -12.42
CA GLU A 183 16.16 -18.46 -12.35
C GLU A 183 17.17 -19.02 -11.36
N GLU A 184 16.72 -19.90 -10.48
CA GLU A 184 17.50 -20.64 -9.48
C GLU A 184 18.29 -19.78 -8.49
N GLN A 185 18.95 -18.69 -8.92
CA GLN A 185 19.80 -17.86 -8.09
C GLN A 185 19.68 -16.38 -8.47
N TYR A 186 19.90 -15.52 -7.49
CA TYR A 186 19.89 -14.08 -7.70
C TYR A 186 21.10 -13.62 -8.52
N ASP A 187 20.86 -12.92 -9.64
CA ASP A 187 21.91 -12.28 -10.42
C ASP A 187 22.13 -10.83 -9.93
N MET A 188 23.34 -10.53 -9.47
CA MET A 188 23.72 -9.19 -9.03
C MET A 188 24.17 -8.27 -10.17
N GLN A 189 24.31 -8.75 -11.39
CA GLN A 189 24.86 -8.00 -12.53
C GLN A 189 23.78 -7.20 -13.27
N MET A 190 23.16 -6.23 -12.59
CA MET A 190 22.02 -5.47 -13.13
C MET A 190 22.39 -4.11 -13.72
N SER A 191 23.64 -3.70 -13.69
CA SER A 191 24.02 -2.33 -14.08
C SER A 191 23.63 -1.99 -15.53
N GLY A 192 23.72 -2.97 -16.44
CA GLY A 192 23.32 -2.81 -17.84
C GLY A 192 21.80 -2.62 -18.00
N GLN A 193 21.01 -3.43 -17.28
CA GLN A 193 19.55 -3.33 -17.27
C GLN A 193 19.06 -2.02 -16.68
N LEU A 194 19.71 -1.53 -15.61
CA LEU A 194 19.37 -0.23 -15.00
C LEU A 194 19.70 0.94 -15.92
N ALA A 195 20.85 0.88 -16.63
CA ALA A 195 21.21 1.91 -17.59
C ALA A 195 20.22 1.97 -18.78
N ALA A 196 19.83 0.81 -19.30
CA ALA A 196 18.81 0.73 -20.36
C ALA A 196 17.44 1.27 -19.88
N TYR A 197 17.06 0.95 -18.65
CA TYR A 197 15.81 1.46 -18.08
C TYR A 197 15.86 2.96 -17.80
N ASP A 198 17.00 3.51 -17.41
CA ASP A 198 17.19 4.96 -17.23
C ASP A 198 16.86 5.72 -18.53
N GLN A 199 17.24 5.18 -19.68
CA GLN A 199 16.91 5.76 -20.98
C GLN A 199 15.38 5.69 -21.22
N THR A 200 14.77 4.51 -21.04
CA THR A 200 13.31 4.32 -21.18
C THR A 200 12.51 5.24 -20.26
N PHE A 201 12.96 5.41 -19.01
CA PHE A 201 12.29 6.27 -18.04
C PHE A 201 12.41 7.75 -18.39
N ARG A 202 13.55 8.17 -18.92
CA ARG A 202 13.79 9.53 -19.40
C ARG A 202 12.88 9.86 -20.58
N GLU A 203 12.84 9.01 -21.61
CA GLU A 203 11.97 9.15 -22.77
C GLU A 203 10.48 9.23 -22.38
N PHE A 204 10.07 8.41 -21.43
CA PHE A 204 8.72 8.48 -20.88
C PHE A 204 8.42 9.84 -20.26
N GLN A 205 9.35 10.42 -19.49
CA GLN A 205 9.14 11.75 -18.87
C GLN A 205 9.11 12.85 -19.92
N GLU A 206 9.98 12.82 -20.90
CA GLU A 206 10.02 13.77 -22.02
C GLU A 206 8.70 13.76 -22.80
N ALA A 207 8.16 12.57 -23.10
CA ALA A 207 6.87 12.42 -23.75
C ALA A 207 5.69 12.98 -22.94
N GLN A 208 5.86 13.15 -21.62
CA GLN A 208 4.87 13.78 -20.74
C GLN A 208 5.15 15.28 -20.50
N GLY A 209 6.13 15.87 -21.16
CA GLY A 209 6.54 17.27 -20.96
C GLY A 209 7.18 17.53 -19.60
N LEU A 210 7.69 16.50 -18.93
CA LEU A 210 8.34 16.60 -17.62
C LEU A 210 9.84 16.79 -17.78
N THR A 211 10.49 17.36 -16.75
CA THR A 211 11.95 17.40 -16.68
C THR A 211 12.50 15.98 -16.62
N ALA A 212 13.26 15.60 -17.64
CA ALA A 212 13.84 14.28 -17.75
C ALA A 212 14.86 14.00 -16.65
N ARG A 213 14.66 12.92 -15.93
CA ARG A 213 15.57 12.37 -14.90
C ARG A 213 15.78 10.89 -15.17
N THR A 214 16.90 10.35 -14.74
CA THR A 214 17.06 8.88 -14.71
C THR A 214 16.31 8.30 -13.52
N TRP A 215 15.80 7.07 -13.67
CA TRP A 215 15.19 6.36 -12.56
C TRP A 215 16.18 6.14 -11.41
N THR A 216 17.44 5.78 -11.76
CA THR A 216 18.52 5.62 -10.79
C THR A 216 18.77 6.88 -9.97
N SER A 217 18.76 8.06 -10.59
CA SER A 217 18.95 9.33 -9.85
C SER A 217 17.80 9.62 -8.89
N VAL A 218 16.55 9.32 -9.29
CA VAL A 218 15.37 9.53 -8.45
C VAL A 218 15.40 8.59 -7.24
N ILE A 219 15.71 7.32 -7.47
CA ILE A 219 15.75 6.30 -6.41
C ILE A 219 16.92 6.54 -5.46
N ALA A 220 18.11 6.84 -5.98
CA ALA A 220 19.29 7.17 -5.19
C ALA A 220 19.01 8.37 -4.26
N HIS A 221 18.44 9.44 -4.79
CA HIS A 221 18.06 10.60 -3.97
C HIS A 221 17.06 10.25 -2.88
N PHE A 222 16.06 9.41 -3.19
CA PHE A 222 15.04 9.00 -2.22
C PHE A 222 15.62 8.16 -1.08
N TYR A 223 16.49 7.19 -1.39
CA TYR A 223 17.03 6.27 -0.39
C TYR A 223 18.29 6.79 0.33
N ALA A 224 19.03 7.74 -0.25
CA ALA A 224 20.14 8.41 0.43
C ALA A 224 19.68 9.41 1.50
N ALA A 225 18.40 9.84 1.44
CA ALA A 225 17.84 10.71 2.48
C ALA A 225 17.55 9.89 3.76
N ASN A 226 17.50 10.60 4.89
CA ASN A 226 17.07 10.00 6.15
C ASN A 226 15.68 9.36 6.03
N PRO A 227 15.37 8.30 6.82
CA PRO A 227 14.09 7.61 6.77
C PRO A 227 12.92 8.61 6.85
N GLN A 228 12.07 8.61 5.83
CA GLN A 228 10.91 9.52 5.77
C GLN A 228 9.79 9.14 6.75
N TYR A 229 9.91 7.98 7.39
CA TYR A 229 8.94 7.38 8.31
C TYR A 229 9.56 7.10 9.67
N GLY A 230 10.32 8.05 10.22
CA GLY A 230 11.07 7.90 11.47
C GLY A 230 10.22 7.61 12.72
N ASP A 231 8.91 7.83 12.65
CA ASP A 231 7.96 7.55 13.71
C ASP A 231 7.50 6.08 13.76
N ALA A 232 7.58 5.36 12.67
CA ALA A 232 6.99 4.03 12.53
C ALA A 232 7.54 3.01 13.56
N GLY A 233 8.86 2.97 13.77
CA GLY A 233 9.47 2.03 14.72
C GLY A 233 9.05 2.26 16.17
N ARG A 234 9.00 3.53 16.61
CA ARG A 234 8.50 3.89 17.94
C ARG A 234 7.03 3.51 18.10
N THR A 235 6.22 3.84 17.10
CA THR A 235 4.77 3.61 17.11
C THR A 235 4.45 2.11 17.07
N LEU A 236 5.24 1.29 16.35
CA LEU A 236 5.11 -0.17 16.40
C LEU A 236 5.27 -0.69 17.84
N LYS A 237 6.32 -0.24 18.56
CA LYS A 237 6.51 -0.61 19.95
C LYS A 237 5.37 -0.16 20.86
N GLN A 238 4.85 1.05 20.64
CA GLN A 238 3.68 1.55 21.37
C GLN A 238 2.41 0.74 21.09
N GLN A 239 2.30 0.16 19.89
CA GLN A 239 1.20 -0.76 19.52
C GLN A 239 1.42 -2.20 19.97
N GLY A 240 2.43 -2.47 20.78
CA GLY A 240 2.68 -3.77 21.38
C GLY A 240 3.62 -4.68 20.58
N PHE A 241 4.12 -4.26 19.42
CA PHE A 241 5.09 -5.02 18.62
C PHE A 241 6.51 -4.75 19.15
N THR A 242 6.98 -5.55 20.08
CA THR A 242 8.24 -5.27 20.79
C THR A 242 9.48 -5.65 20.00
N CYS A 243 9.38 -6.64 19.12
CA CYS A 243 10.49 -7.15 18.28
C CYS A 243 11.74 -7.46 19.14
N GLY A 244 11.55 -8.16 20.26
CA GLY A 244 12.59 -8.42 21.24
C GLY A 244 13.68 -9.38 20.79
N ASN A 245 13.53 -9.99 19.60
CA ASN A 245 14.51 -10.87 18.96
C ASN A 245 15.38 -10.16 17.89
N LEU A 246 15.36 -8.82 17.85
CA LEU A 246 16.28 -8.01 17.04
C LEU A 246 17.54 -7.65 17.82
#